data_09cb117688d94efbf1666cfc5ff59337
#
_entry.id   09cb117688d94efbf1666cfc5ff59337
#
_cell.length_a   1.000
_cell.length_b   1.000
_cell.length_c   1.000
_cell.angle_alpha   90.00
_cell.angle_beta   90.00
_cell.angle_gamma   90.00
#
_symmetry.space_group_name_H-M   'P 1'
#
loop_
_entity.id
_entity.type
_entity.pdbx_description
1 polymer ?
#
loop_
_entity_poly.entity_id
_entity_poly.type
_entity_poly.pdbx_seq_one_letter_code
_entity_poly.pdbx_strand_id
1 'polypeptide(L)'
;KMYMANDELTDIPEDVQDLVNPILSKVEGKKIILYQGVFLDKERRLEEFCEAVKEMSDEYVLIAMGKGSSYYESLKDKYQSEKILFIPFIRPPYHLLVTKAASIGVLSYFPDSTSISSVINPLYCAPNKIFEYARYGTPMISNDIPGLYYIFMQYECGEVVRHPMTTTGIKATIEKIYTDYDKYASGALRYYRSVDIEEIIKSVLSDK
;
A
#
# COMPACT_ATOMS: atom_id res chain seq x y z
N LYS A 1 2.44 12.15 -7.18
CA LYS A 1 1.32 12.53 -8.06
C LYS A 1 1.76 12.87 -9.47
N MET A 2 2.98 13.35 -9.70
CA MET A 2 3.46 13.80 -11.02
C MET A 2 3.34 12.76 -12.14
N TYR A 3 3.75 11.50 -11.92
CA TYR A 3 3.62 10.44 -12.93
C TYR A 3 2.25 9.76 -12.94
N MET A 4 1.34 10.23 -12.09
CA MET A 4 -0.02 9.71 -11.94
C MET A 4 -1.08 10.62 -12.58
N ALA A 5 -0.66 11.60 -13.38
CA ALA A 5 -1.56 12.55 -14.03
C ALA A 5 -2.48 11.92 -15.08
N ASN A 6 -2.08 10.78 -15.66
CA ASN A 6 -2.90 10.09 -16.66
C ASN A 6 -3.93 9.19 -15.97
N ASP A 7 -5.19 9.42 -16.26
CA ASP A 7 -6.31 8.73 -15.60
C ASP A 7 -6.46 7.27 -16.04
N GLU A 8 -6.01 6.92 -17.24
CA GLU A 8 -6.05 5.56 -17.74
C GLU A 8 -4.68 5.13 -18.28
N LEU A 9 -4.31 3.88 -17.98
CA LEU A 9 -3.16 3.25 -18.61
C LEU A 9 -3.61 2.67 -19.96
N THR A 10 -3.30 3.39 -21.03
CA THR A 10 -3.43 2.93 -22.41
C THR A 10 -2.12 2.28 -22.86
N ASP A 11 -2.16 1.48 -23.91
CA ASP A 11 -0.99 0.89 -24.56
C ASP A 11 -0.08 0.10 -23.59
N ILE A 12 -0.68 -0.83 -22.84
CA ILE A 12 0.05 -1.69 -21.92
C ILE A 12 0.91 -2.67 -22.73
N PRO A 13 2.26 -2.66 -22.54
CA PRO A 13 3.16 -3.56 -23.24
C PRO A 13 2.82 -5.04 -22.98
N GLU A 14 3.03 -5.89 -23.98
CA GLU A 14 2.72 -7.33 -23.93
C GLU A 14 3.44 -8.02 -22.77
N ASP A 15 4.72 -7.71 -22.54
CA ASP A 15 5.51 -8.25 -21.42
C ASP A 15 4.90 -7.91 -20.04
N VAL A 16 4.22 -6.76 -19.91
CA VAL A 16 3.51 -6.37 -18.69
C VAL A 16 2.19 -7.13 -18.59
N GLN A 17 1.46 -7.26 -19.70
CA GLN A 17 0.21 -8.02 -19.71
C GLN A 17 0.44 -9.49 -19.35
N ASP A 18 1.47 -10.12 -19.91
CA ASP A 18 1.85 -11.49 -19.64
C ASP A 18 2.22 -11.72 -18.16
N LEU A 19 2.81 -10.70 -17.54
CA LEU A 19 3.13 -10.75 -16.10
C LEU A 19 1.91 -10.52 -15.22
N VAL A 20 1.10 -9.52 -15.54
CA VAL A 20 0.03 -9.01 -14.64
C VAL A 20 -1.26 -9.82 -14.74
N ASN A 21 -1.68 -10.17 -15.95
CA ASN A 21 -2.97 -10.85 -16.16
C ASN A 21 -3.09 -12.21 -15.42
N PRO A 22 -2.08 -13.09 -15.42
CA PRO A 22 -2.15 -14.34 -14.64
C PRO A 22 -2.28 -14.09 -13.13
N ILE A 23 -1.62 -13.03 -12.61
CA ILE A 23 -1.71 -12.67 -11.19
C ILE A 23 -3.13 -12.21 -10.86
N LEU A 24 -3.68 -11.28 -11.64
CA LEU A 24 -5.03 -10.75 -11.40
C LEU A 24 -6.10 -11.83 -11.58
N SER A 25 -5.99 -12.71 -12.57
CA SER A 25 -6.91 -13.84 -12.75
C SER A 25 -6.89 -14.81 -11.56
N LYS A 26 -5.72 -15.05 -10.97
CA LYS A 26 -5.58 -15.92 -9.79
C LYS A 26 -6.30 -15.38 -8.56
N VAL A 27 -6.42 -14.05 -8.44
CA VAL A 27 -7.01 -13.39 -7.27
C VAL A 27 -8.38 -12.76 -7.55
N GLU A 28 -8.99 -13.10 -8.68
CA GLU A 28 -10.30 -12.62 -9.06
C GLU A 28 -11.36 -12.97 -7.99
N GLY A 29 -12.17 -11.98 -7.60
CA GLY A 29 -13.18 -12.14 -6.55
C GLY A 29 -12.62 -12.20 -5.13
N LYS A 30 -11.31 -12.03 -4.93
CA LYS A 30 -10.69 -12.00 -3.60
C LYS A 30 -10.58 -10.58 -3.04
N LYS A 31 -10.48 -10.49 -1.72
CA LYS A 31 -10.16 -9.26 -0.99
C LYS A 31 -8.65 -9.07 -0.96
N ILE A 32 -8.13 -8.24 -1.85
CA ILE A 32 -6.69 -8.09 -2.06
C ILE A 32 -6.12 -7.07 -1.08
N ILE A 33 -5.21 -7.52 -0.23
CA ILE A 33 -4.37 -6.69 0.63
C ILE A 33 -3.04 -6.52 -0.10
N LEU A 34 -2.67 -5.30 -0.47
CA LEU A 34 -1.50 -5.02 -1.29
C LEU A 34 -0.41 -4.29 -0.52
N TYR A 35 0.75 -4.90 -0.42
CA TYR A 35 1.99 -4.18 -0.15
C TYR A 35 2.76 -3.97 -1.45
N GLN A 36 3.21 -2.75 -1.70
CA GLN A 36 4.07 -2.43 -2.85
C GLN A 36 5.25 -1.55 -2.44
N GLY A 37 6.45 -1.86 -2.93
CA GLY A 37 7.64 -1.04 -2.72
C GLY A 37 8.90 -1.83 -2.38
N VAL A 38 9.77 -1.20 -1.57
CA VAL A 38 11.04 -1.80 -1.14
C VAL A 38 10.83 -2.71 0.06
N PHE A 39 11.60 -3.77 0.13
CA PHE A 39 11.59 -4.73 1.23
C PHE A 39 12.83 -4.52 2.09
N LEU A 40 12.61 -4.00 3.30
CA LEU A 40 13.65 -3.73 4.30
C LEU A 40 13.20 -4.36 5.63
N ASP A 41 13.96 -5.30 6.15
CA ASP A 41 13.62 -6.13 7.31
C ASP A 41 13.24 -5.33 8.56
N LYS A 42 13.94 -4.22 8.82
CA LYS A 42 13.70 -3.38 9.99
C LYS A 42 12.67 -2.28 9.76
N GLU A 43 12.66 -1.67 8.57
CA GLU A 43 11.87 -0.49 8.29
C GLU A 43 10.53 -0.77 7.59
N ARG A 44 10.39 -1.93 6.96
CA ARG A 44 9.23 -2.31 6.11
C ARG A 44 8.77 -3.73 6.42
N ARG A 45 8.55 -4.00 7.68
CA ARG A 45 8.18 -5.32 8.20
C ARG A 45 6.85 -5.79 7.62
N LEU A 46 6.81 -7.04 7.19
CA LEU A 46 5.64 -7.67 6.58
C LEU A 46 5.28 -9.01 7.20
N GLU A 47 6.12 -9.56 8.08
CA GLU A 47 5.88 -10.86 8.71
C GLU A 47 4.51 -10.93 9.38
N GLU A 48 4.17 -9.92 10.16
CA GLU A 48 2.92 -9.88 10.89
C GLU A 48 1.70 -9.81 9.96
N PHE A 49 1.84 -9.16 8.78
CA PHE A 49 0.80 -9.14 7.74
C PHE A 49 0.68 -10.51 7.07
N CYS A 50 1.79 -11.18 6.78
CA CYS A 50 1.79 -12.54 6.23
C CYS A 50 1.10 -13.52 7.19
N GLU A 51 1.45 -13.51 8.48
CA GLU A 51 0.81 -14.35 9.48
C GLU A 51 -0.69 -14.01 9.64
N ALA A 52 -1.05 -12.72 9.62
CA ALA A 52 -2.45 -12.30 9.73
C ALA A 52 -3.29 -12.86 8.58
N VAL A 53 -2.85 -12.66 7.33
CA VAL A 53 -3.61 -13.14 6.16
C VAL A 53 -3.65 -14.66 6.08
N LYS A 54 -2.59 -15.34 6.49
CA LYS A 54 -2.56 -16.80 6.59
C LYS A 54 -3.67 -17.37 7.48
N GLU A 55 -3.97 -16.67 8.60
CA GLU A 55 -5.00 -17.06 9.56
C GLU A 55 -6.42 -16.60 9.20
N MET A 56 -6.58 -15.65 8.27
CA MET A 56 -7.90 -15.17 7.81
C MET A 56 -8.57 -16.19 6.88
N SER A 57 -9.84 -15.96 6.52
CA SER A 57 -10.55 -16.81 5.55
C SER A 57 -9.93 -16.73 4.15
N ASP A 58 -10.27 -17.72 3.29
CA ASP A 58 -9.69 -17.83 1.94
C ASP A 58 -10.15 -16.74 0.96
N GLU A 59 -11.06 -15.86 1.39
CA GLU A 59 -11.43 -14.69 0.61
C GLU A 59 -10.34 -13.58 0.62
N TYR A 60 -9.41 -13.61 1.61
CA TYR A 60 -8.33 -12.64 1.73
C TYR A 60 -7.04 -13.17 1.08
N VAL A 61 -6.39 -12.30 0.31
CA VAL A 61 -5.10 -12.57 -0.32
C VAL A 61 -4.16 -11.40 -0.08
N LEU A 62 -2.93 -11.67 0.33
CA LEU A 62 -1.86 -10.68 0.38
C LEU A 62 -1.05 -10.74 -0.93
N ILE A 63 -0.92 -9.61 -1.61
CA ILE A 63 0.06 -9.44 -2.68
C ILE A 63 1.19 -8.57 -2.16
N ALA A 64 2.41 -9.09 -2.20
CA ALA A 64 3.64 -8.39 -1.83
C ALA A 64 4.47 -8.14 -3.11
N MET A 65 4.38 -6.90 -3.62
CA MET A 65 4.97 -6.50 -4.90
C MET A 65 6.20 -5.62 -4.69
N GLY A 66 7.34 -5.98 -5.28
CA GLY A 66 8.50 -5.11 -5.26
C GLY A 66 9.79 -5.75 -5.74
N LYS A 67 10.88 -5.00 -5.56
CA LYS A 67 12.22 -5.45 -5.98
C LYS A 67 12.75 -6.45 -4.96
N GLY A 68 13.27 -7.57 -5.46
CA GLY A 68 13.94 -8.59 -4.66
C GLY A 68 15.06 -8.03 -3.79
N SER A 69 15.13 -8.54 -2.56
CA SER A 69 16.20 -8.32 -1.58
C SER A 69 16.34 -9.61 -0.78
N SER A 70 17.37 -9.73 0.06
CA SER A 70 17.50 -10.89 0.96
C SER A 70 16.26 -11.08 1.85
N TYR A 71 15.71 -9.98 2.33
CA TYR A 71 14.47 -9.99 3.11
C TYR A 71 13.24 -10.43 2.29
N TYR A 72 13.11 -9.93 1.05
CA TYR A 72 12.06 -10.37 0.14
C TYR A 72 12.11 -11.89 -0.10
N GLU A 73 13.30 -12.42 -0.42
CA GLU A 73 13.45 -13.86 -0.66
C GLU A 73 13.15 -14.68 0.60
N SER A 74 13.60 -14.24 1.78
CA SER A 74 13.31 -14.94 3.04
C SER A 74 11.81 -14.97 3.37
N LEU A 75 11.08 -13.89 3.09
CA LEU A 75 9.63 -13.85 3.26
C LEU A 75 8.93 -14.75 2.24
N LYS A 76 9.38 -14.72 0.99
CA LYS A 76 8.83 -15.56 -0.08
C LYS A 76 9.02 -17.03 0.23
N ASP A 77 10.22 -17.45 0.63
CA ASP A 77 10.51 -18.85 1.00
C ASP A 77 9.63 -19.33 2.16
N LYS A 78 9.32 -18.45 3.11
CA LYS A 78 8.53 -18.80 4.29
C LYS A 78 7.02 -18.76 4.06
N TYR A 79 6.52 -17.84 3.24
CA TYR A 79 5.11 -17.51 3.19
C TYR A 79 4.43 -17.67 1.83
N GLN A 80 5.17 -17.83 0.73
CA GLN A 80 4.59 -17.98 -0.61
C GLN A 80 3.55 -19.11 -0.61
N SER A 81 2.33 -18.79 -1.01
CA SER A 81 1.21 -19.72 -1.04
C SER A 81 0.13 -19.21 -1.99
N GLU A 82 -1.03 -19.88 -2.04
CA GLU A 82 -2.18 -19.38 -2.79
C GLU A 82 -2.80 -18.12 -2.18
N LYS A 83 -2.61 -17.91 -0.87
CA LYS A 83 -3.11 -16.73 -0.13
C LYS A 83 -2.10 -15.59 -0.03
N ILE A 84 -0.82 -15.85 -0.24
CA ILE A 84 0.26 -14.87 -0.09
C ILE A 84 1.15 -14.94 -1.33
N LEU A 85 1.02 -13.94 -2.18
CA LEU A 85 1.70 -13.89 -3.48
C LEU A 85 2.83 -12.87 -3.44
N PHE A 86 4.06 -13.34 -3.57
CA PHE A 86 5.22 -12.48 -3.80
C PHE A 86 5.41 -12.31 -5.30
N ILE A 87 5.26 -11.08 -5.79
CA ILE A 87 5.37 -10.77 -7.22
C ILE A 87 6.53 -9.79 -7.46
N PRO A 88 7.19 -9.88 -8.63
CA PRO A 88 8.33 -9.04 -8.92
C PRO A 88 7.94 -7.56 -9.03
N PHE A 89 8.97 -6.70 -9.04
CA PHE A 89 8.80 -5.29 -9.35
C PHE A 89 8.23 -5.11 -10.77
N ILE A 90 7.14 -4.37 -10.83
CA ILE A 90 6.52 -3.94 -12.09
C ILE A 90 6.90 -2.47 -12.30
N ARG A 91 7.49 -2.15 -13.46
CA ARG A 91 7.93 -0.78 -13.76
C ARG A 91 6.77 0.22 -13.76
N PRO A 92 6.96 1.42 -13.21
CA PRO A 92 5.97 2.49 -13.32
C PRO A 92 5.72 2.88 -14.79
N PRO A 93 4.50 3.23 -15.16
CA PRO A 93 3.31 3.33 -14.30
C PRO A 93 2.50 2.02 -14.18
N TYR A 94 2.95 0.92 -14.80
CA TYR A 94 2.17 -0.32 -14.98
C TYR A 94 1.91 -1.09 -13.67
N HIS A 95 2.70 -0.86 -12.60
CA HIS A 95 2.40 -1.40 -11.27
C HIS A 95 1.01 -0.97 -10.77
N LEU A 96 0.49 0.15 -11.28
CA LEU A 96 -0.84 0.65 -10.97
C LEU A 96 -1.98 -0.28 -11.42
N LEU A 97 -1.74 -1.20 -12.35
CA LEU A 97 -2.71 -2.25 -12.70
C LEU A 97 -3.02 -3.15 -11.49
N VAL A 98 -1.99 -3.53 -10.73
CA VAL A 98 -2.16 -4.31 -9.50
C VAL A 98 -2.71 -3.42 -8.39
N THR A 99 -2.25 -2.17 -8.29
CA THR A 99 -2.75 -1.20 -7.30
C THR A 99 -4.25 -0.97 -7.45
N LYS A 100 -4.75 -0.85 -8.67
CA LYS A 100 -6.18 -0.65 -8.98
C LYS A 100 -7.05 -1.83 -8.51
N ALA A 101 -6.51 -3.04 -8.51
CA ALA A 101 -7.22 -4.24 -8.06
C ALA A 101 -7.22 -4.42 -6.53
N ALA A 102 -6.40 -3.63 -5.81
CA ALA A 102 -6.27 -3.76 -4.36
C ALA A 102 -7.53 -3.28 -3.62
N SER A 103 -7.91 -4.05 -2.60
CA SER A 103 -8.99 -3.68 -1.67
C SER A 103 -8.46 -2.89 -0.46
N ILE A 104 -7.25 -3.20 0.01
CA ILE A 104 -6.57 -2.49 1.11
C ILE A 104 -5.10 -2.32 0.75
N GLY A 105 -4.57 -1.10 0.90
CA GLY A 105 -3.16 -0.78 0.72
C GLY A 105 -2.38 -0.79 2.04
N VAL A 106 -1.24 -1.50 2.08
CA VAL A 106 -0.40 -1.61 3.27
C VAL A 106 0.70 -0.55 3.26
N LEU A 107 0.81 0.18 4.36
CA LEU A 107 1.82 1.20 4.64
C LEU A 107 2.57 0.81 5.92
N SER A 108 3.65 0.04 5.78
CA SER A 108 4.49 -0.42 6.90
C SER A 108 5.74 0.44 6.98
N TYR A 109 5.91 1.18 8.08
CA TYR A 109 7.03 2.10 8.30
C TYR A 109 7.49 2.05 9.76
N PHE A 110 8.64 1.48 10.00
CA PHE A 110 9.24 1.40 11.33
C PHE A 110 10.51 2.25 11.40
N PRO A 111 10.75 2.97 12.50
CA PRO A 111 12.03 3.65 12.69
C PRO A 111 13.14 2.63 12.87
N ASP A 112 14.26 2.86 12.20
CA ASP A 112 15.50 2.13 12.44
C ASP A 112 16.58 3.10 12.94
N SER A 113 17.23 2.77 14.05
CA SER A 113 18.26 3.60 14.67
C SER A 113 19.57 3.72 13.86
N THR A 114 19.67 3.03 12.73
CA THR A 114 20.88 3.04 11.89
C THR A 114 21.14 4.37 11.18
N SER A 115 20.09 5.21 11.01
CA SER A 115 20.24 6.55 10.43
C SER A 115 19.17 7.51 10.92
N ILE A 116 19.48 8.83 10.94
CA ILE A 116 18.53 9.88 11.28
C ILE A 116 17.35 9.88 10.32
N SER A 117 17.58 9.69 9.03
CA SER A 117 16.50 9.64 8.03
C SER A 117 15.52 8.49 8.30
N SER A 118 16.01 7.36 8.76
CA SER A 118 15.20 6.20 9.12
C SER A 118 14.33 6.45 10.34
N VAL A 119 14.81 7.22 11.32
CA VAL A 119 14.04 7.62 12.51
C VAL A 119 12.99 8.69 12.17
N ILE A 120 13.36 9.67 11.34
CA ILE A 120 12.48 10.81 11.00
C ILE A 120 11.39 10.42 9.99
N ASN A 121 11.70 9.49 9.08
CA ASN A 121 10.77 9.10 8.02
C ASN A 121 9.38 8.67 8.54
N PRO A 122 9.23 7.83 9.58
CA PRO A 122 7.91 7.50 10.13
C PRO A 122 7.15 8.69 10.70
N LEU A 123 7.83 9.74 11.13
CA LEU A 123 7.20 10.93 11.69
C LEU A 123 6.57 11.84 10.63
N TYR A 124 7.21 11.91 9.44
CA TYR A 124 6.86 12.89 8.40
C TYR A 124 6.64 12.24 7.03
N CYS A 125 6.52 10.92 6.97
CA CYS A 125 6.43 10.24 5.69
C CYS A 125 5.18 10.61 4.90
N ALA A 126 5.39 11.00 3.64
CA ALA A 126 4.35 11.14 2.64
C ALA A 126 4.72 10.24 1.43
N PRO A 127 4.67 8.92 1.59
CA PRO A 127 5.15 8.02 0.55
C PRO A 127 4.27 8.06 -0.70
N ASN A 128 4.86 7.91 -1.89
CA ASN A 128 4.11 7.92 -3.14
C ASN A 128 2.92 6.95 -3.13
N LYS A 129 3.11 5.77 -2.53
CA LYS A 129 2.07 4.73 -2.48
C LYS A 129 0.78 5.16 -1.75
N ILE A 130 0.82 6.14 -0.83
CA ILE A 130 -0.41 6.67 -0.22
C ILE A 130 -1.31 7.35 -1.26
N PHE A 131 -0.69 8.07 -2.22
CA PHE A 131 -1.42 8.67 -3.33
C PHE A 131 -1.83 7.65 -4.38
N GLU A 132 -1.02 6.61 -4.59
CA GLU A 132 -1.32 5.53 -5.52
C GLU A 132 -2.55 4.74 -5.06
N TYR A 133 -2.63 4.38 -3.77
CA TYR A 133 -3.83 3.76 -3.18
C TYR A 133 -5.03 4.73 -3.20
N ALA A 134 -4.83 5.95 -2.72
CA ALA A 134 -5.89 6.94 -2.61
C ALA A 134 -6.52 7.30 -3.97
N ARG A 135 -5.76 7.25 -5.06
CA ARG A 135 -6.22 7.46 -6.42
C ARG A 135 -7.39 6.54 -6.80
N TYR A 136 -7.32 5.29 -6.37
CA TYR A 136 -8.33 4.28 -6.67
C TYR A 136 -9.38 4.12 -5.57
N GLY A 137 -9.36 5.01 -4.57
CA GLY A 137 -10.25 4.89 -3.42
C GLY A 137 -9.94 3.67 -2.56
N THR A 138 -8.71 3.17 -2.61
CA THR A 138 -8.27 2.03 -1.81
C THR A 138 -8.01 2.47 -0.38
N PRO A 139 -8.77 1.98 0.63
CA PRO A 139 -8.48 2.19 2.04
C PRO A 139 -7.09 1.70 2.42
N MET A 140 -6.51 2.28 3.46
CA MET A 140 -5.14 1.97 3.85
C MET A 140 -5.04 1.45 5.28
N ILE A 141 -4.07 0.57 5.51
CA ILE A 141 -3.69 0.08 6.83
C ILE A 141 -2.21 0.37 7.08
N SER A 142 -1.87 0.85 8.27
CA SER A 142 -0.48 1.10 8.65
C SER A 142 -0.20 0.70 10.11
N ASN A 143 1.07 0.59 10.47
CA ASN A 143 1.46 0.65 11.88
C ASN A 143 1.24 2.08 12.43
N ASP A 144 1.13 2.19 13.75
CA ASP A 144 0.83 3.46 14.44
C ASP A 144 2.04 4.39 14.40
N ILE A 145 2.04 5.29 13.41
CA ILE A 145 3.06 6.34 13.23
C ILE A 145 2.41 7.69 12.96
N PRO A 146 2.96 8.78 13.52
CA PRO A 146 2.36 10.12 13.40
C PRO A 146 2.11 10.56 11.96
N GLY A 147 3.07 10.33 11.05
CA GLY A 147 2.98 10.77 9.65
C GLY A 147 1.78 10.20 8.88
N LEU A 148 1.29 9.01 9.26
CA LEU A 148 0.12 8.39 8.64
C LEU A 148 -1.14 8.56 9.50
N TYR A 149 -1.01 8.47 10.82
CA TYR A 149 -2.13 8.61 11.75
C TYR A 149 -2.95 9.88 11.50
N TYR A 150 -2.29 11.04 11.40
CA TYR A 150 -2.99 12.32 11.19
C TYR A 150 -3.73 12.36 9.85
N ILE A 151 -3.14 11.83 8.78
CA ILE A 151 -3.78 11.75 7.47
C ILE A 151 -5.02 10.86 7.52
N PHE A 152 -4.90 9.69 8.16
CA PHE A 152 -6.01 8.74 8.29
C PHE A 152 -7.15 9.33 9.11
N MET A 153 -6.85 10.03 10.21
CA MET A 153 -7.86 10.69 11.03
C MET A 153 -8.54 11.85 10.31
N GLN A 154 -7.76 12.67 9.58
CA GLN A 154 -8.29 13.85 8.89
C GLN A 154 -9.20 13.49 7.71
N TYR A 155 -8.82 12.47 6.93
CA TYR A 155 -9.52 12.12 5.70
C TYR A 155 -10.40 10.87 5.84
N GLU A 156 -10.30 10.15 6.94
CA GLU A 156 -10.96 8.85 7.14
C GLU A 156 -10.64 7.88 5.99
N CYS A 157 -9.35 7.77 5.62
CA CYS A 157 -8.89 7.01 4.46
C CYS A 157 -8.17 5.71 4.82
N GLY A 158 -8.15 5.35 6.10
CA GLY A 158 -7.49 4.13 6.58
C GLY A 158 -7.50 4.04 8.10
N GLU A 159 -6.86 3.00 8.59
CA GLU A 159 -6.74 2.70 10.02
C GLU A 159 -5.30 2.34 10.40
N VAL A 160 -4.92 2.67 11.62
CA VAL A 160 -3.62 2.27 12.18
C VAL A 160 -3.79 1.04 13.08
N VAL A 161 -2.86 0.10 12.95
CA VAL A 161 -2.70 -0.99 13.91
C VAL A 161 -1.93 -0.46 15.10
N ARG A 162 -2.57 -0.42 16.27
CA ARG A 162 -1.95 0.11 17.50
C ARG A 162 -0.69 -0.65 17.88
N HIS A 163 0.23 0.06 18.49
CA HIS A 163 1.46 -0.54 19.03
C HIS A 163 1.17 -1.39 20.29
N PRO A 164 1.81 -2.58 20.44
CA PRO A 164 2.63 -3.26 19.44
C PRO A 164 1.79 -3.82 18.29
N MET A 165 2.30 -3.72 17.05
CA MET A 165 1.64 -4.33 15.89
C MET A 165 1.67 -5.85 16.02
N THR A 166 0.50 -6.46 16.10
CA THR A 166 0.33 -7.91 16.25
C THR A 166 -0.54 -8.47 15.13
N THR A 167 -0.41 -9.76 14.86
CA THR A 167 -1.27 -10.51 13.92
C THR A 167 -2.76 -10.30 14.22
N THR A 168 -3.16 -10.42 15.48
CA THR A 168 -4.55 -10.20 15.91
C THR A 168 -4.99 -8.76 15.67
N GLY A 169 -4.12 -7.78 15.97
CA GLY A 169 -4.40 -6.36 15.74
C GLY A 169 -4.57 -6.05 14.25
N ILE A 170 -3.75 -6.64 13.38
CA ILE A 170 -3.87 -6.49 11.93
C ILE A 170 -5.20 -7.07 11.43
N LYS A 171 -5.57 -8.29 11.84
CA LYS A 171 -6.85 -8.91 11.46
C LYS A 171 -8.03 -8.03 11.87
N ALA A 172 -8.08 -7.62 13.12
CA ALA A 172 -9.16 -6.75 13.62
C ALA A 172 -9.24 -5.41 12.88
N THR A 173 -8.09 -4.84 12.51
CA THR A 173 -8.03 -3.58 11.74
C THR A 173 -8.53 -3.77 10.31
N ILE A 174 -8.15 -4.87 9.65
CA ILE A 174 -8.66 -5.22 8.31
C ILE A 174 -10.19 -5.40 8.35
N GLU A 175 -10.71 -6.14 9.31
CA GLU A 175 -12.15 -6.36 9.48
C GLU A 175 -12.90 -5.05 9.76
N LYS A 176 -12.32 -4.16 10.58
CA LYS A 176 -12.85 -2.82 10.81
C LYS A 176 -12.95 -2.00 9.54
N ILE A 177 -11.91 -2.00 8.71
CA ILE A 177 -11.92 -1.31 7.41
C ILE A 177 -13.05 -1.87 6.53
N TYR A 178 -13.24 -3.19 6.50
CA TYR A 178 -14.29 -3.79 5.69
C TYR A 178 -15.70 -3.51 6.22
N THR A 179 -15.87 -3.31 7.53
CA THR A 179 -17.18 -2.94 8.12
C THR A 179 -17.67 -1.59 7.59
N ASP A 180 -16.76 -0.62 7.41
CA ASP A 180 -17.06 0.74 6.94
C ASP A 180 -16.35 1.06 5.61
N TYR A 181 -16.25 0.08 4.71
CA TYR A 181 -15.42 0.16 3.52
C TYR A 181 -15.67 1.41 2.67
N ASP A 182 -16.93 1.71 2.36
CA ASP A 182 -17.32 2.86 1.53
C ASP A 182 -16.90 4.20 2.16
N LYS A 183 -16.92 4.30 3.48
CA LYS A 183 -16.46 5.47 4.23
C LYS A 183 -14.97 5.68 3.98
N TYR A 184 -14.14 4.64 4.16
CA TYR A 184 -12.69 4.73 3.97
C TYR A 184 -12.31 4.91 2.51
N ALA A 185 -13.01 4.27 1.59
CA ALA A 185 -12.82 4.43 0.15
C ALA A 185 -13.11 5.86 -0.30
N SER A 186 -14.24 6.43 0.14
CA SER A 186 -14.58 7.84 -0.10
C SER A 186 -13.54 8.79 0.52
N GLY A 187 -13.05 8.47 1.70
CA GLY A 187 -11.97 9.20 2.38
C GLY A 187 -10.66 9.21 1.59
N ALA A 188 -10.29 8.06 1.06
CA ALA A 188 -9.11 7.93 0.21
C ALA A 188 -9.22 8.81 -1.05
N LEU A 189 -10.36 8.81 -1.73
CA LEU A 189 -10.60 9.70 -2.87
C LEU A 189 -10.56 11.18 -2.48
N ARG A 190 -11.14 11.57 -1.33
CA ARG A 190 -11.03 12.96 -0.83
C ARG A 190 -9.57 13.35 -0.60
N TYR A 191 -8.79 12.48 0.04
CA TYR A 191 -7.36 12.73 0.24
C TYR A 191 -6.62 12.89 -1.09
N TYR A 192 -6.84 12.02 -2.07
CA TYR A 192 -6.23 12.14 -3.38
C TYR A 192 -6.52 13.48 -4.05
N ARG A 193 -7.77 13.94 -3.99
CA ARG A 193 -8.24 15.20 -4.59
C ARG A 193 -7.77 16.44 -3.85
N SER A 194 -7.47 16.33 -2.55
CA SER A 194 -7.03 17.46 -1.71
C SER A 194 -5.62 18.00 -2.06
N VAL A 195 -4.84 17.26 -2.85
CA VAL A 195 -3.49 17.64 -3.24
C VAL A 195 -3.45 17.97 -4.73
N ASP A 196 -3.57 19.25 -5.05
CA ASP A 196 -3.39 19.78 -6.40
C ASP A 196 -1.97 20.31 -6.58
N ILE A 197 -1.14 19.51 -7.31
CA ILE A 197 0.26 19.86 -7.56
C ILE A 197 0.37 21.07 -8.50
N GLU A 198 -0.55 21.21 -9.48
CA GLU A 198 -0.51 22.33 -10.40
C GLU A 198 -0.79 23.65 -9.67
N GLU A 199 -1.76 23.65 -8.77
CA GLU A 199 -2.07 24.83 -7.94
C GLU A 199 -0.89 25.17 -7.03
N ILE A 200 -0.28 24.16 -6.38
CA ILE A 200 0.91 24.36 -5.55
C ILE A 200 2.07 24.95 -6.37
N ILE A 201 2.34 24.42 -7.57
CA ILE A 201 3.40 24.95 -8.44
C ILE A 201 3.08 26.39 -8.87
N LYS A 202 1.85 26.68 -9.26
CA LYS A 202 1.42 28.04 -9.64
C LYS A 202 1.59 29.02 -8.49
N SER A 203 1.21 28.64 -7.27
CA SER A 203 1.38 29.51 -6.09
C SER A 203 2.85 29.84 -5.85
N VAL A 204 3.75 28.85 -5.88
CA VAL A 204 5.19 29.06 -5.68
C VAL A 204 5.83 29.91 -6.78
N LEU A 205 5.32 29.83 -8.03
CA LEU A 205 5.85 30.62 -9.14
C LEU A 205 5.28 32.06 -9.20
N SER A 206 4.09 32.28 -8.64
CA SER A 206 3.45 33.61 -8.59
C SER A 206 3.98 34.51 -7.46
N ASP A 207 4.61 33.93 -6.45
CA ASP A 207 5.21 34.64 -5.32
C ASP A 207 6.63 35.23 -5.64
N LYS A 208 6.99 35.30 -6.93
CA LYS A 208 8.19 35.96 -7.45
C LYS A 208 7.83 37.19 -8.27
#